data_5fd018e69a16bc35611abfda323e3548
#
_entry.id   5fd018e69a16bc35611abfda323e3548
#
_cell.length_a   1.000
_cell.length_b   1.000
_cell.length_c   1.000
_cell.angle_alpha   90.00
_cell.angle_beta   90.00
_cell.angle_gamma   90.00
#
_symmetry.space_group_name_H-M   'P 1'
#
loop_
_entity.id
_entity.type
_entity.pdbx_description
1 polymer ?
#
loop_
_entity_poly.entity_id
_entity_poly.type
_entity_poly.pdbx_seq_one_letter_code
_entity_poly.pdbx_strand_id
1 'polypeptide(L)'
;MKINGRIFKLFLLVGVLLGTMSCVSRMARPMLTGVIVDRQGRPLPDVRVGEALTDSDGCFYLEEIRYNRFFLTELFVMEAPPVYVEELVSKSGFKTDTIRLHSPFGGGAPKGTRWTVDTLRLVRDQ
;
A
#
# COMPACT_ATOMS: atom_id res chain seq x y z
N MET A 1 11.61 -48.16 15.16
CA MET A 1 12.64 -47.17 15.42
C MET A 1 12.15 -46.23 16.51
N LYS A 2 12.77 -46.28 17.68
CA LYS A 2 12.37 -45.40 18.79
C LYS A 2 13.12 -44.07 18.65
N ILE A 3 12.40 -42.99 18.40
CA ILE A 3 12.97 -41.64 18.40
C ILE A 3 13.23 -41.29 19.88
N ASN A 4 14.48 -40.89 20.17
CA ASN A 4 14.86 -40.50 21.51
C ASN A 4 14.06 -39.24 21.89
N GLY A 5 13.38 -39.24 23.04
CA GLY A 5 12.52 -38.15 23.46
C GLY A 5 13.21 -36.77 23.49
N ARG A 6 14.53 -36.76 23.70
CA ARG A 6 15.34 -35.53 23.62
C ARG A 6 15.42 -34.98 22.19
N ILE A 7 15.60 -35.88 21.20
CA ILE A 7 15.65 -35.50 19.78
C ILE A 7 14.29 -34.97 19.33
N PHE A 8 13.21 -35.62 19.74
CA PHE A 8 11.85 -35.18 19.43
C PHE A 8 11.57 -33.78 19.99
N LYS A 9 11.95 -33.54 21.26
CA LYS A 9 11.81 -32.19 21.89
C LYS A 9 12.64 -31.16 21.17
N LEU A 10 13.85 -31.51 20.72
CA LEU A 10 14.71 -30.61 19.96
C LEU A 10 14.07 -30.25 18.61
N PHE A 11 13.55 -31.25 17.87
CA PHE A 11 12.85 -31.01 16.61
C PHE A 11 11.61 -30.12 16.79
N LEU A 12 10.85 -30.36 17.86
CA LEU A 12 9.68 -29.55 18.19
C LEU A 12 10.09 -28.10 18.48
N LEU A 13 11.16 -27.89 19.27
CA LEU A 13 11.67 -26.57 19.62
C LEU A 13 12.16 -25.83 18.38
N VAL A 14 12.90 -26.47 17.49
CA VAL A 14 13.39 -25.90 16.24
C VAL A 14 12.22 -25.55 15.32
N GLY A 15 11.23 -26.43 15.22
CA GLY A 15 10.02 -26.17 14.43
C GLY A 15 9.23 -24.96 14.92
N VAL A 16 9.08 -24.82 16.23
CA VAL A 16 8.41 -23.66 16.84
C VAL A 16 9.21 -22.39 16.60
N LEU A 17 10.53 -22.42 16.78
CA LEU A 17 11.40 -21.27 16.51
C LEU A 17 11.35 -20.82 15.05
N LEU A 18 11.38 -21.77 14.10
CA LEU A 18 11.26 -21.46 12.68
C LEU A 18 9.88 -20.86 12.34
N GLY A 19 8.82 -21.38 12.94
CA GLY A 19 7.47 -20.86 12.77
C GLY A 19 7.29 -19.43 13.32
N THR A 20 7.97 -19.12 14.45
CA THR A 20 7.90 -17.78 15.05
C THR A 20 8.69 -16.73 14.29
N MET A 21 9.65 -17.14 13.46
CA MET A 21 10.46 -16.26 12.64
C MET A 21 9.84 -15.93 11.27
N SER A 22 8.74 -16.59 10.91
CA SER A 22 8.08 -16.31 9.63
C SER A 22 7.35 -14.97 9.69
N CYS A 23 7.45 -14.21 8.59
CA CYS A 23 6.81 -12.91 8.44
C CYS A 23 5.69 -12.98 7.42
N VAL A 24 4.60 -12.26 7.70
CA VAL A 24 3.48 -12.08 6.79
C VAL A 24 3.62 -10.70 6.13
N SER A 25 3.55 -10.66 4.80
CA SER A 25 3.57 -9.40 4.05
C SER A 25 2.18 -8.77 4.04
N ARG A 26 2.10 -7.50 4.40
CA ARG A 26 0.85 -6.72 4.41
C ARG A 26 0.99 -5.49 3.54
N MET A 27 -0.09 -5.11 2.87
CA MET A 27 -0.12 -3.94 2.01
C MET A 27 -0.45 -2.68 2.82
N ALA A 28 0.40 -1.65 2.74
CA ALA A 28 0.13 -0.33 3.30
C ALA A 28 -0.48 0.61 2.26
N ARG A 29 -0.03 0.50 1.01
CA ARG A 29 -0.55 1.25 -0.14
C ARG A 29 -0.43 0.39 -1.39
N PRO A 30 -1.52 0.24 -2.20
CA PRO A 30 -1.40 -0.41 -3.51
C PRO A 30 -0.63 0.48 -4.48
N MET A 31 -0.27 -0.07 -5.64
CA MET A 31 0.12 0.77 -6.76
C MET A 31 -1.06 1.68 -7.13
N LEU A 32 -0.82 2.98 -7.18
CA LEU A 32 -1.85 3.95 -7.56
C LEU A 32 -1.51 4.56 -8.91
N THR A 33 -2.50 4.58 -9.79
CA THR A 33 -2.42 5.26 -11.08
C THR A 33 -3.64 6.15 -11.25
N GLY A 34 -3.47 7.24 -11.96
CA GLY A 34 -4.57 8.15 -12.24
C GLY A 34 -4.13 9.29 -13.15
N VAL A 35 -5.05 10.19 -13.43
CA VAL A 35 -4.83 11.34 -14.29
C VAL A 35 -5.27 12.62 -13.56
N ILE A 36 -4.44 13.64 -13.65
CA ILE A 36 -4.74 14.98 -13.12
C ILE A 36 -4.99 15.92 -14.29
N VAL A 37 -6.10 16.63 -14.24
CA VAL A 37 -6.50 17.59 -15.27
C VAL A 37 -6.86 18.92 -14.64
N ASP A 38 -6.93 19.96 -15.47
CA ASP A 38 -7.45 21.27 -15.06
C ASP A 38 -8.99 21.32 -15.18
N ARG A 39 -9.58 22.48 -14.92
CA ARG A 39 -11.03 22.68 -15.01
C ARG A 39 -11.59 22.39 -16.40
N GLN A 40 -10.80 22.63 -17.43
CA GLN A 40 -11.19 22.42 -18.83
C GLN A 40 -10.95 20.99 -19.31
N GLY A 41 -10.45 20.12 -18.43
CA GLY A 41 -10.14 18.74 -18.76
C GLY A 41 -8.80 18.53 -19.45
N ARG A 42 -7.93 19.56 -19.49
CA ARG A 42 -6.59 19.45 -20.07
C ARG A 42 -5.62 18.80 -19.09
N PRO A 43 -4.77 17.86 -19.55
CA PRO A 43 -3.79 17.23 -18.67
C PRO A 43 -2.86 18.26 -18.03
N LEU A 44 -2.55 18.04 -16.75
CA LEU A 44 -1.61 18.87 -16.00
C LEU A 44 -0.31 18.12 -15.75
N PRO A 45 0.80 18.53 -16.40
CA PRO A 45 2.11 17.98 -16.09
C PRO A 45 2.70 18.58 -14.80
N ASP A 46 3.70 17.91 -14.24
CA ASP A 46 4.46 18.36 -13.07
C ASP A 46 3.61 18.64 -11.83
N VAL A 47 2.50 17.95 -11.68
CA VAL A 47 1.71 17.94 -10.45
C VAL A 47 2.35 16.95 -9.50
N ARG A 48 2.62 17.36 -8.28
CA ARG A 48 3.11 16.45 -7.24
C ARG A 48 1.95 15.67 -6.64
N VAL A 49 2.02 14.36 -6.77
CA VAL A 49 1.08 13.43 -6.15
C VAL A 49 1.89 12.55 -5.21
N GLY A 50 1.80 12.80 -3.90
CA GLY A 50 2.69 12.16 -2.94
C GLY A 50 4.16 12.39 -3.29
N GLU A 51 4.91 11.32 -3.55
CA GLU A 51 6.32 11.37 -3.98
C GLU A 51 6.52 11.42 -5.50
N ALA A 52 5.45 11.29 -6.28
CA ALA A 52 5.52 11.25 -7.75
C ALA A 52 5.14 12.59 -8.38
N LEU A 53 5.51 12.74 -9.65
CA LEU A 53 5.09 13.85 -10.50
C LEU A 53 4.30 13.33 -11.69
N THR A 54 3.29 14.07 -12.13
CA THR A 54 2.57 13.74 -13.35
C THR A 54 3.44 13.99 -14.58
N ASP A 55 3.22 13.18 -15.61
CA ASP A 55 3.86 13.33 -16.91
C ASP A 55 3.11 14.34 -17.81
N SER A 56 3.52 14.43 -19.09
CA SER A 56 2.90 15.35 -20.06
C SER A 56 1.42 15.05 -20.31
N ASP A 57 0.98 13.83 -20.08
CA ASP A 57 -0.42 13.41 -20.22
C ASP A 57 -1.21 13.53 -18.91
N GLY A 58 -0.61 14.11 -17.87
CA GLY A 58 -1.21 14.27 -16.56
C GLY A 58 -1.30 12.97 -15.76
N CYS A 59 -0.67 11.91 -16.23
CA CYS A 59 -0.69 10.61 -15.57
C CYS A 59 0.32 10.56 -14.43
N PHE A 60 -0.06 9.93 -13.33
CA PHE A 60 0.84 9.66 -12.21
C PHE A 60 0.86 8.18 -11.87
N TYR A 61 1.95 7.79 -11.24
CA TYR A 61 2.16 6.43 -10.76
C TYR A 61 2.82 6.48 -9.39
N LEU A 62 2.19 5.83 -8.41
CA LEU A 62 2.75 5.63 -7.08
C LEU A 62 3.03 4.16 -6.84
N GLU A 63 4.21 3.88 -6.31
CA GLU A 63 4.63 2.52 -6.04
C GLU A 63 3.87 1.91 -4.86
N GLU A 64 3.73 0.60 -4.89
CA GLU A 64 3.17 -0.18 -3.78
C GLU A 64 4.08 -0.07 -2.56
N ILE A 65 3.49 0.11 -1.39
CA ILE A 65 4.20 0.07 -0.10
C ILE A 65 3.69 -1.14 0.67
N ARG A 66 4.63 -1.96 1.13
CA ARG A 66 4.33 -3.13 1.94
C ARG A 66 5.20 -3.14 3.20
N TYR A 67 4.72 -3.86 4.21
CA TYR A 67 5.43 -4.09 5.46
C TYR A 67 5.29 -5.56 5.88
N ASN A 68 6.19 -6.01 6.74
CA ASN A 68 6.18 -7.37 7.25
C ASN A 68 5.76 -7.37 8.71
N ARG A 69 4.96 -8.37 9.08
CA ARG A 69 4.59 -8.64 10.47
C ARG A 69 4.95 -10.05 10.86
N PHE A 70 5.29 -10.26 12.12
CA PHE A 70 5.55 -11.58 12.66
C PHE A 70 4.28 -12.45 12.61
N PHE A 71 4.45 -13.70 12.22
CA PHE A 71 3.37 -14.66 12.11
C PHE A 71 2.56 -14.81 13.42
N LEU A 72 3.25 -14.78 14.58
CA LEU A 72 2.57 -14.91 15.88
C LEU A 72 1.59 -13.77 16.16
N THR A 73 1.92 -12.53 15.76
CA THR A 73 1.01 -11.40 15.93
C THR A 73 -0.21 -11.53 15.00
N GLU A 74 -0.04 -12.11 13.82
CA GLU A 74 -1.11 -12.33 12.85
C GLU A 74 -2.06 -13.48 13.25
N LEU A 75 -1.61 -14.45 14.06
CA LEU A 75 -2.47 -15.53 14.56
C LEU A 75 -3.63 -15.04 15.42
N PHE A 76 -3.46 -13.91 16.09
CA PHE A 76 -4.49 -13.31 16.94
C PHE A 76 -5.37 -12.31 16.19
N VAL A 77 -5.04 -12.02 14.93
CA VAL A 77 -5.81 -11.10 14.07
C VAL A 77 -6.67 -11.95 13.15
N MET A 78 -7.99 -11.93 13.35
CA MET A 78 -8.94 -12.72 12.56
C MET A 78 -9.17 -12.14 11.18
N GLU A 79 -8.78 -10.90 10.94
CA GLU A 79 -9.05 -10.16 9.72
C GLU A 79 -7.81 -9.40 9.26
N ALA A 80 -7.65 -9.22 7.95
CA ALA A 80 -6.61 -8.39 7.38
C ALA A 80 -6.78 -6.93 7.84
N PRO A 81 -5.68 -6.19 8.10
CA PRO A 81 -5.77 -4.81 8.53
C PRO A 81 -6.35 -3.92 7.42
N PRO A 82 -7.01 -2.81 7.79
CA PRO A 82 -7.50 -1.85 6.82
C PRO A 82 -6.34 -1.10 6.14
N VAL A 83 -6.61 -0.60 4.93
CA VAL A 83 -5.71 0.29 4.22
C VAL A 83 -6.34 1.67 4.13
N TYR A 84 -5.61 2.67 4.58
CA TYR A 84 -5.97 4.08 4.43
C TYR A 84 -4.89 4.73 3.58
N VAL A 85 -5.30 5.30 2.46
CA VAL A 85 -4.39 6.04 1.59
C VAL A 85 -4.77 7.51 1.63
N GLU A 86 -3.80 8.35 1.93
CA GLU A 86 -3.96 9.80 1.90
C GLU A 86 -2.73 10.39 1.23
N GLU A 87 -2.90 10.88 0.00
CA GLU A 87 -1.81 11.44 -0.78
C GLU A 87 -2.15 12.87 -1.19
N LEU A 88 -1.26 13.78 -0.88
CA LEU A 88 -1.40 15.19 -1.24
C LEU A 88 -1.16 15.39 -2.73
N VAL A 89 -2.02 16.21 -3.34
CA VAL A 89 -1.91 16.61 -4.74
C VAL A 89 -1.69 18.12 -4.78
N SER A 90 -0.54 18.54 -5.27
CA SER A 90 -0.18 19.96 -5.27
C SER A 90 0.54 20.36 -6.54
N LYS A 91 0.24 21.58 -6.97
CA LYS A 91 0.94 22.26 -8.06
C LYS A 91 0.91 23.77 -7.79
N SER A 92 2.02 24.45 -8.07
CA SER A 92 2.09 25.92 -7.94
C SER A 92 1.00 26.57 -8.78
N GLY A 93 0.24 27.50 -8.18
CA GLY A 93 -0.87 28.17 -8.84
C GLY A 93 -2.22 27.44 -8.77
N PHE A 94 -2.26 26.30 -8.11
CA PHE A 94 -3.48 25.49 -7.93
C PHE A 94 -3.75 25.22 -6.46
N LYS A 95 -5.01 25.08 -6.12
CA LYS A 95 -5.40 24.65 -4.77
C LYS A 95 -4.96 23.22 -4.53
N THR A 96 -4.35 22.99 -3.38
CA THR A 96 -3.97 21.63 -2.93
C THR A 96 -5.21 20.78 -2.73
N ASP A 97 -5.16 19.55 -3.18
CA ASP A 97 -6.20 18.55 -2.97
C ASP A 97 -5.59 17.30 -2.36
N THR A 98 -6.41 16.34 -1.98
CA THR A 98 -5.96 15.12 -1.34
C THR A 98 -6.71 13.93 -1.91
N ILE A 99 -5.98 12.90 -2.32
CA ILE A 99 -6.55 11.60 -2.69
C ILE A 99 -6.73 10.79 -1.40
N ARG A 100 -7.97 10.40 -1.12
CA ARG A 100 -8.29 9.54 0.04
C ARG A 100 -8.96 8.27 -0.43
N LEU A 101 -8.38 7.15 -0.05
CA LEU A 101 -8.88 5.83 -0.36
C LEU A 101 -8.90 4.98 0.91
N HIS A 102 -9.88 4.12 1.02
CA HIS A 102 -10.03 3.23 2.17
C HIS A 102 -10.49 1.86 1.73
N SER A 103 -9.84 0.84 2.26
CA SER A 103 -10.27 -0.55 2.11
C SER A 103 -10.25 -1.24 3.48
N PRO A 104 -11.39 -1.75 3.97
CA PRO A 104 -11.48 -2.34 5.31
C PRO A 104 -10.54 -3.53 5.52
N PHE A 105 -10.24 -4.28 4.47
CA PHE A 105 -9.41 -5.50 4.54
C PHE A 105 -8.25 -5.47 3.56
N GLY A 106 -7.90 -4.29 3.07
CA GLY A 106 -6.93 -4.12 2.00
C GLY A 106 -5.53 -4.59 2.32
N GLY A 107 -5.15 -4.62 3.61
CA GLY A 107 -3.82 -5.07 4.03
C GLY A 107 -3.50 -6.52 3.65
N GLY A 108 -4.51 -7.35 3.40
CA GLY A 108 -4.35 -8.72 2.94
C GLY A 108 -4.20 -8.87 1.42
N ALA A 109 -4.24 -7.80 0.66
CA ALA A 109 -4.14 -7.87 -0.79
C ALA A 109 -2.77 -8.42 -1.24
N PRO A 110 -2.72 -9.17 -2.37
CA PRO A 110 -1.46 -9.74 -2.86
C PRO A 110 -0.52 -8.66 -3.40
N LYS A 111 0.76 -9.02 -3.53
CA LYS A 111 1.74 -8.15 -4.19
C LYS A 111 1.31 -7.86 -5.63
N GLY A 112 1.55 -6.63 -6.07
CA GLY A 112 1.16 -6.19 -7.42
C GLY A 112 -0.27 -5.67 -7.51
N THR A 113 -0.98 -5.53 -6.40
CA THR A 113 -2.31 -4.92 -6.39
C THR A 113 -2.24 -3.48 -6.87
N ARG A 114 -3.09 -3.14 -7.83
CA ARG A 114 -3.17 -1.81 -8.43
C ARG A 114 -4.57 -1.24 -8.26
N TRP A 115 -4.65 0.01 -7.83
CA TRP A 115 -5.89 0.77 -7.83
C TRP A 115 -5.78 1.93 -8.82
N THR A 116 -6.81 2.13 -9.60
CA THR A 116 -6.91 3.30 -10.48
C THR A 116 -7.78 4.34 -9.79
N VAL A 117 -7.22 5.54 -9.63
CA VAL A 117 -7.94 6.68 -9.05
C VAL A 117 -8.73 7.36 -10.15
N ASP A 118 -9.95 7.81 -9.84
CA ASP A 118 -10.73 8.61 -10.76
C ASP A 118 -9.98 9.89 -11.14
N THR A 119 -10.22 10.39 -12.36
CA THR A 119 -9.60 11.61 -12.84
C THR A 119 -9.87 12.77 -11.86
N LEU A 120 -8.80 13.38 -11.39
CA LEU A 120 -8.86 14.49 -10.45
C LEU A 120 -8.72 15.81 -11.19
N ARG A 121 -9.62 16.76 -10.89
CA ARG A 121 -9.57 18.11 -11.45
C ARG A 121 -9.01 19.08 -10.42
N LEU A 122 -7.90 19.72 -10.75
CA LEU A 122 -7.35 20.79 -9.91
C LEU A 122 -7.95 22.13 -10.29
N VAL A 123 -8.20 22.93 -9.27
CA VAL A 123 -8.74 24.28 -9.39
C VAL A 123 -7.62 25.29 -9.16
N ARG A 124 -7.54 26.32 -10.01
CA ARG A 124 -6.54 27.38 -9.82
C ARG A 124 -6.80 28.15 -8.53
N ASP A 125 -5.71 28.53 -7.88
CA ASP A 125 -5.75 29.50 -6.79
C ASP A 125 -6.15 30.88 -7.37
N GLN A 126 -7.00 31.54 -6.63
CA GLN A 126 -7.38 32.93 -6.98
C GLN A 126 -6.50 33.92 -6.25
#